data_760ec986ed979f0164ef3958c0ab25e3
#
_entry.id   760ec986ed979f0164ef3958c0ab25e3
#
_cell.length_a   1.000
_cell.length_b   1.000
_cell.length_c   1.000
_cell.angle_alpha   90.00
_cell.angle_beta   90.00
_cell.angle_gamma   90.00
#
_symmetry.space_group_name_H-M   'P 1'
#
loop_
_entity.id
_entity.type
_entity.pdbx_description
1 polymer ?
#
loop_
_entity_poly.entity_id
_entity_poly.type
_entity_poly.pdbx_seq_one_letter_code
_entity_poly.pdbx_strand_id
1 'polypeptide(L)'
;MKKALTALIVAFCALLSLCVGASADESAEVYPYTFAFEEFWYEDAVALEDTLPCKAALLMEAGSGRVLFAQNETAKLPIASVTKIMSTLLVMEAIDSGKIRLTDMVTVGEEAAHMGGSQVYLEVGEQMPVSDMLKALVVVSANDATVAMAEHLAGSQSSFVSQMNARAAELGMSETHFANCHGLNEEGHYSCARDVALMTRELLKHPLVLEYTQIWMDTIRNGAFGLANTNKLIRFYNGANGMKTGFTDTAKYCLSGTAKRDGMQLIAVIIGADTSEIRFASAKKLLDFGFANYAVKTPERIELEPVTVKRGKAPQLAVTYDPPAILTEKGGKAPTQRAELPESVDAPVKKGDTVGRVVFYSGETEVAQVPVYAAEDAERNSFTNVWGIILGIIIGRK
;
A
#
# COMPACT_ATOMS: atom_id res chain seq x y z
N MET A 1 49.40 -47.30 -11.67
CA MET A 1 48.15 -47.21 -10.96
C MET A 1 47.91 -45.83 -10.26
N LYS A 2 48.90 -45.26 -9.52
CA LYS A 2 48.71 -43.95 -8.84
C LYS A 2 48.44 -42.75 -9.78
N LYS A 3 49.08 -42.69 -10.96
CA LYS A 3 48.90 -41.59 -11.92
C LYS A 3 47.53 -41.61 -12.64
N ALA A 4 46.91 -42.78 -12.81
CA ALA A 4 45.58 -42.91 -13.41
C ALA A 4 44.47 -42.50 -12.43
N LEU A 5 44.67 -42.78 -11.14
CA LEU A 5 43.72 -42.41 -10.09
C LEU A 5 43.69 -40.89 -9.86
N THR A 6 44.86 -40.22 -9.95
CA THR A 6 44.95 -38.75 -9.83
C THR A 6 44.28 -38.03 -11.00
N ALA A 7 44.43 -38.57 -12.23
CA ALA A 7 43.75 -38.00 -13.41
C ALA A 7 42.23 -38.15 -13.34
N LEU A 8 41.74 -39.26 -12.78
CA LEU A 8 40.30 -39.50 -12.61
C LEU A 8 39.68 -38.56 -11.55
N ILE A 9 40.39 -38.28 -10.47
CA ILE A 9 39.93 -37.34 -9.40
C ILE A 9 39.91 -35.88 -9.91
N VAL A 10 40.92 -35.48 -10.70
CA VAL A 10 40.95 -34.13 -11.29
C VAL A 10 39.84 -33.96 -12.33
N ALA A 11 39.55 -34.99 -13.15
CA ALA A 11 38.44 -34.96 -14.10
C ALA A 11 37.07 -34.93 -13.41
N PHE A 12 36.93 -35.65 -12.28
CA PHE A 12 35.69 -35.63 -11.50
C PHE A 12 35.45 -34.27 -10.77
N CYS A 13 36.52 -33.66 -10.26
CA CYS A 13 36.44 -32.31 -9.70
C CYS A 13 36.16 -31.23 -10.76
N ALA A 14 36.69 -31.38 -11.98
CA ALA A 14 36.38 -30.48 -13.09
C ALA A 14 34.93 -30.61 -13.58
N LEU A 15 34.37 -31.83 -13.57
CA LEU A 15 32.94 -32.06 -13.86
C LEU A 15 32.00 -31.53 -12.78
N LEU A 16 32.40 -31.61 -11.52
CA LEU A 16 31.65 -31.01 -10.41
C LEU A 16 31.67 -29.46 -10.44
N SER A 17 32.76 -28.85 -10.92
CA SER A 17 32.88 -27.41 -11.09
C SER A 17 32.04 -26.89 -12.28
N LEU A 18 31.70 -27.71 -13.24
CA LEU A 18 30.82 -27.38 -14.36
C LEU A 18 29.34 -27.55 -14.04
N CYS A 19 28.98 -28.25 -12.94
CA CYS A 19 27.60 -28.36 -12.45
C CYS A 19 27.20 -27.31 -11.43
N VAL A 20 28.12 -26.46 -10.96
CA VAL A 20 27.85 -25.37 -10.02
C VAL A 20 27.73 -24.00 -10.72
N GLY A 21 27.84 -23.99 -12.06
CA GLY A 21 27.73 -22.81 -12.90
C GLY A 21 26.38 -22.64 -13.61
N ALA A 22 25.35 -23.39 -13.25
CA ALA A 22 23.98 -23.04 -13.58
C ALA A 22 23.50 -22.10 -12.47
N SER A 23 23.92 -20.83 -12.54
CA SER A 23 23.14 -19.75 -11.96
C SER A 23 21.72 -19.94 -12.49
N ALA A 24 20.81 -20.30 -11.61
CA ALA A 24 19.40 -20.03 -11.84
C ALA A 24 19.36 -18.55 -12.21
N ASP A 25 19.07 -18.29 -13.46
CA ASP A 25 18.59 -16.99 -13.91
C ASP A 25 17.22 -16.82 -13.22
N GLU A 26 17.26 -16.35 -11.97
CA GLU A 26 16.14 -15.79 -11.25
C GLU A 26 15.84 -14.42 -11.85
N SER A 27 15.66 -14.35 -13.14
CA SER A 27 14.79 -13.38 -13.74
C SER A 27 13.37 -14.00 -13.78
N ALA A 28 12.81 -14.33 -12.62
CA ALA A 28 11.42 -14.00 -12.42
C ALA A 28 11.41 -12.49 -12.67
N GLU A 29 11.01 -12.08 -13.88
CA GLU A 29 10.52 -10.74 -14.10
C GLU A 29 9.35 -10.56 -13.14
N VAL A 30 9.67 -10.20 -11.90
CA VAL A 30 8.79 -9.43 -11.05
C VAL A 30 8.60 -8.19 -11.88
N TYR A 31 7.53 -8.17 -12.69
CA TYR A 31 7.06 -6.93 -13.26
C TYR A 31 6.80 -6.03 -12.06
N PRO A 32 7.69 -5.07 -11.77
CA PRO A 32 7.35 -4.07 -10.81
C PRO A 32 6.11 -3.42 -11.42
N TYR A 33 4.98 -3.47 -10.72
CA TYR A 33 3.88 -2.58 -10.97
C TYR A 33 4.35 -1.16 -10.58
N THR A 34 5.33 -0.67 -11.28
CA THR A 34 5.55 0.74 -11.45
C THR A 34 4.45 1.17 -12.41
N PHE A 35 3.25 1.40 -11.85
CA PHE A 35 2.43 2.41 -12.45
C PHE A 35 3.38 3.59 -12.64
N ALA A 36 3.57 4.02 -13.88
CA ALA A 36 4.23 5.28 -14.16
C ALA A 36 3.33 6.34 -13.52
N PHE A 37 3.62 6.67 -12.27
CA PHE A 37 2.83 7.54 -11.42
C PHE A 37 2.64 8.92 -12.05
N GLU A 38 3.52 9.32 -12.96
CA GLU A 38 3.51 10.66 -13.56
C GLU A 38 2.48 10.84 -14.68
N GLU A 39 2.16 9.83 -15.48
CA GLU A 39 1.21 9.97 -16.61
C GLU A 39 -0.26 9.78 -16.21
N PHE A 40 -0.55 9.04 -15.14
CA PHE A 40 -1.93 8.78 -14.70
C PHE A 40 -2.57 9.91 -13.88
N TRP A 41 -1.77 10.88 -13.43
CA TRP A 41 -2.19 11.86 -12.43
C TRP A 41 -2.93 13.07 -13.00
N TYR A 42 -2.81 13.38 -14.29
CA TYR A 42 -3.21 14.68 -14.81
C TYR A 42 -4.29 14.68 -15.89
N GLU A 43 -4.59 13.56 -16.56
CA GLU A 43 -5.44 13.62 -17.77
C GLU A 43 -6.94 13.87 -17.53
N ASP A 44 -7.50 13.68 -16.31
CA ASP A 44 -8.95 13.75 -16.09
C ASP A 44 -9.39 14.32 -14.72
N ALA A 45 -8.59 15.10 -14.01
CA ALA A 45 -9.07 15.77 -12.80
C ALA A 45 -10.14 16.81 -13.19
N VAL A 46 -11.41 16.48 -12.97
CA VAL A 46 -12.50 17.46 -13.10
C VAL A 46 -12.25 18.56 -12.09
N ALA A 47 -11.92 19.77 -12.56
CA ALA A 47 -11.67 20.90 -11.70
C ALA A 47 -12.93 21.21 -10.87
N LEU A 48 -12.79 21.25 -9.55
CA LEU A 48 -13.73 22.00 -8.72
C LEU A 48 -13.64 23.46 -9.19
N GLU A 49 -14.75 24.08 -9.54
CA GLU A 49 -14.78 25.46 -10.05
C GLU A 49 -14.22 26.48 -9.04
N ASP A 50 -14.15 26.12 -7.75
CA ASP A 50 -13.68 26.97 -6.65
C ASP A 50 -12.36 26.48 -6.04
N THR A 51 -11.45 27.42 -5.81
CA THR A 51 -10.28 27.17 -4.95
C THR A 51 -10.73 27.01 -3.49
N LEU A 52 -10.05 26.09 -2.77
CA LEU A 52 -10.28 25.88 -1.34
C LEU A 52 -9.47 26.89 -0.51
N PRO A 53 -10.00 27.39 0.62
CA PRO A 53 -9.32 28.34 1.49
C PRO A 53 -8.24 27.66 2.35
N CYS A 54 -7.22 27.12 1.68
CA CYS A 54 -6.06 26.47 2.27
C CYS A 54 -4.84 26.62 1.34
N LYS A 55 -3.63 26.35 1.85
CA LYS A 55 -2.39 26.50 1.06
C LYS A 55 -2.26 25.44 -0.01
N ALA A 56 -2.62 24.19 0.32
CA ALA A 56 -2.60 23.06 -0.62
C ALA A 56 -3.73 22.08 -0.28
N ALA A 57 -4.28 21.44 -1.32
CA ALA A 57 -5.31 20.41 -1.18
C ALA A 57 -5.20 19.35 -2.27
N LEU A 58 -5.66 18.14 -1.95
CA LEU A 58 -5.72 17.03 -2.90
C LEU A 58 -6.84 16.07 -2.54
N LEU A 59 -7.54 15.55 -3.54
CA LEU A 59 -8.46 14.43 -3.41
C LEU A 59 -7.95 13.28 -4.26
N MET A 60 -7.80 12.10 -3.67
CA MET A 60 -7.37 10.87 -4.34
C MET A 60 -8.37 9.74 -4.08
N GLU A 61 -8.62 8.91 -5.10
CA GLU A 61 -9.23 7.60 -4.90
C GLU A 61 -8.13 6.59 -4.55
N ALA A 62 -8.27 5.92 -3.40
CA ALA A 62 -7.18 5.12 -2.82
C ALA A 62 -6.88 3.83 -3.60
N GLY A 63 -7.88 3.20 -4.20
CA GLY A 63 -7.72 1.95 -4.94
C GLY A 63 -6.85 2.14 -6.19
N SER A 64 -7.26 3.04 -7.07
CA SER A 64 -6.54 3.36 -8.30
C SER A 64 -5.33 4.27 -8.09
N GLY A 65 -5.33 5.10 -7.04
CA GLY A 65 -4.37 6.19 -6.84
C GLY A 65 -4.67 7.43 -7.68
N ARG A 66 -5.80 7.46 -8.41
CA ARG A 66 -6.15 8.58 -9.27
C ARG A 66 -6.46 9.84 -8.45
N VAL A 67 -5.86 10.95 -8.85
CA VAL A 67 -6.14 12.28 -8.30
C VAL A 67 -7.40 12.83 -8.95
N LEU A 68 -8.38 13.21 -8.11
CA LEU A 68 -9.67 13.75 -8.54
C LEU A 68 -9.76 15.26 -8.40
N PHE A 69 -8.89 15.84 -7.57
CA PHE A 69 -8.71 17.28 -7.38
C PHE A 69 -7.31 17.57 -6.87
N ALA A 70 -6.70 18.63 -7.36
CA ALA A 70 -5.39 19.10 -6.91
C ALA A 70 -5.34 20.62 -6.86
N GLN A 71 -4.74 21.14 -5.78
CA GLN A 71 -4.45 22.57 -5.58
C GLN A 71 -3.09 22.67 -4.89
N ASN A 72 -2.07 23.20 -5.56
CA ASN A 72 -0.70 23.35 -5.05
C ASN A 72 -0.16 22.04 -4.43
N GLU A 73 -0.48 20.90 -5.01
CA GLU A 73 -0.30 19.57 -4.43
C GLU A 73 1.15 19.17 -4.19
N THR A 74 2.10 19.84 -4.90
CA THR A 74 3.55 19.62 -4.76
C THR A 74 4.26 20.68 -3.92
N ALA A 75 3.53 21.66 -3.38
CA ALA A 75 4.12 22.71 -2.57
C ALA A 75 4.70 22.14 -1.26
N LYS A 76 6.00 22.37 -1.01
CA LYS A 76 6.68 22.01 0.25
C LYS A 76 6.15 22.85 1.40
N LEU A 77 5.42 22.23 2.30
CA LEU A 77 4.75 22.90 3.42
C LEU A 77 4.98 22.11 4.72
N PRO A 78 5.02 22.77 5.87
CA PRO A 78 4.95 22.09 7.15
C PRO A 78 3.57 21.44 7.32
N ILE A 79 3.57 20.18 7.79
CA ILE A 79 2.36 19.35 7.87
C ILE A 79 1.93 19.03 9.31
N ALA A 80 2.67 19.53 10.29
CA ALA A 80 2.43 19.25 11.71
C ALA A 80 2.27 17.73 11.97
N SER A 81 1.41 17.34 12.88
CA SER A 81 1.18 15.94 13.26
C SER A 81 0.59 15.02 12.16
N VAL A 82 0.34 15.52 10.94
CA VAL A 82 0.07 14.67 9.78
C VAL A 82 1.31 13.79 9.48
N THR A 83 2.50 14.21 9.88
CA THR A 83 3.75 13.42 9.95
C THR A 83 3.55 12.03 10.54
N LYS A 84 2.71 11.92 11.57
CA LYS A 84 2.47 10.66 12.28
C LYS A 84 1.79 9.56 11.43
N ILE A 85 1.32 9.91 10.22
CA ILE A 85 0.88 8.89 9.26
C ILE A 85 2.06 8.00 8.89
N MET A 86 3.24 8.57 8.60
CA MET A 86 4.44 7.78 8.33
C MET A 86 4.90 7.01 9.57
N SER A 87 4.85 7.62 10.75
CA SER A 87 5.19 6.92 11.99
C SER A 87 4.27 5.73 12.25
N THR A 88 2.96 5.91 12.02
CA THR A 88 1.97 4.83 12.13
C THR A 88 2.19 3.75 11.07
N LEU A 89 2.55 4.13 9.84
CA LEU A 89 2.85 3.18 8.77
C LEU A 89 3.99 2.23 9.16
N LEU A 90 5.11 2.76 9.64
CA LEU A 90 6.23 1.94 10.08
C LEU A 90 5.86 1.02 11.27
N VAL A 91 4.98 1.48 12.18
CA VAL A 91 4.46 0.64 13.26
C VAL A 91 3.60 -0.50 12.71
N MET A 92 2.69 -0.22 11.76
CA MET A 92 1.85 -1.24 11.16
C MET A 92 2.66 -2.26 10.36
N GLU A 93 3.65 -1.83 9.60
CA GLU A 93 4.58 -2.72 8.87
C GLU A 93 5.38 -3.61 9.83
N ALA A 94 5.79 -3.08 11.00
CA ALA A 94 6.46 -3.87 12.04
C ALA A 94 5.54 -4.92 12.67
N ILE A 95 4.25 -4.62 12.83
CA ILE A 95 3.24 -5.57 13.32
C ILE A 95 2.99 -6.65 12.26
N ASP A 96 2.76 -6.28 11.01
CA ASP A 96 2.45 -7.21 9.92
C ASP A 96 3.61 -8.16 9.63
N SER A 97 4.85 -7.68 9.76
CA SER A 97 6.06 -8.52 9.65
C SER A 97 6.33 -9.39 10.88
N GLY A 98 5.55 -9.24 11.96
CA GLY A 98 5.75 -9.96 13.22
C GLY A 98 6.95 -9.50 14.04
N LYS A 99 7.55 -8.33 13.70
CA LYS A 99 8.66 -7.74 14.45
C LYS A 99 8.22 -7.29 15.85
N ILE A 100 6.99 -6.80 15.98
CA ILE A 100 6.35 -6.47 17.26
C ILE A 100 4.92 -6.99 17.28
N ARG A 101 4.35 -7.12 18.48
CA ARG A 101 2.97 -7.53 18.72
C ARG A 101 2.23 -6.45 19.51
N LEU A 102 0.92 -6.38 19.37
CA LEU A 102 0.07 -5.44 20.11
C LEU A 102 0.20 -5.57 21.63
N THR A 103 0.58 -6.73 22.12
CA THR A 103 0.76 -7.04 23.56
C THR A 103 2.17 -6.76 24.08
N ASP A 104 3.13 -6.46 23.22
CA ASP A 104 4.50 -6.18 23.64
C ASP A 104 4.53 -4.86 24.43
N MET A 105 5.34 -4.83 25.50
CA MET A 105 5.44 -3.67 26.38
C MET A 105 6.49 -2.69 25.87
N VAL A 106 6.08 -1.47 25.66
CA VAL A 106 6.94 -0.33 25.31
C VAL A 106 7.39 0.34 26.61
N THR A 107 8.69 0.44 26.82
CA THR A 107 9.25 1.19 27.96
C THR A 107 9.54 2.61 27.51
N VAL A 108 9.06 3.58 28.28
CA VAL A 108 9.18 5.01 27.98
C VAL A 108 10.57 5.51 28.35
N GLY A 109 11.29 6.07 27.37
CA GLY A 109 12.59 6.72 27.54
C GLY A 109 12.46 8.16 28.05
N GLU A 110 13.61 8.77 28.39
CA GLU A 110 13.66 10.17 28.83
C GLU A 110 13.20 11.15 27.74
N GLU A 111 13.60 10.92 26.48
CA GLU A 111 13.23 11.79 25.36
C GLU A 111 11.70 11.78 25.17
N ALA A 112 11.08 10.60 25.18
CA ALA A 112 9.64 10.46 25.05
C ALA A 112 8.88 11.15 26.20
N ALA A 113 9.29 10.94 27.45
CA ALA A 113 8.62 11.51 28.63
C ALA A 113 8.70 13.05 28.70
N HIS A 114 9.71 13.66 28.08
CA HIS A 114 9.90 15.11 28.08
C HIS A 114 9.33 15.80 26.84
N MET A 115 8.58 15.08 25.98
CA MET A 115 7.96 15.65 24.80
C MET A 115 6.90 16.69 25.16
N GLY A 116 6.87 17.76 24.37
CA GLY A 116 5.83 18.80 24.46
C GLY A 116 4.69 18.60 23.48
N GLY A 117 3.71 19.51 23.51
CA GLY A 117 2.54 19.50 22.64
C GLY A 117 1.47 18.50 23.07
N SER A 118 0.83 17.82 22.11
CA SER A 118 -0.15 16.76 22.43
C SER A 118 0.54 15.56 23.08
N GLN A 119 0.06 15.11 24.22
CA GLN A 119 0.68 14.02 24.98
C GLN A 119 -0.36 13.30 25.88
N VAL A 120 -0.01 12.11 26.32
CA VAL A 120 -0.73 11.34 27.34
C VAL A 120 0.03 11.30 28.66
N TYR A 121 1.05 12.17 28.78
CA TYR A 121 1.86 12.38 29.98
C TYR A 121 2.53 11.08 30.45
N LEU A 122 3.33 10.48 29.55
CA LEU A 122 4.14 9.29 29.85
C LEU A 122 5.27 9.64 30.82
N GLU A 123 5.53 8.77 31.78
CA GLU A 123 6.61 8.92 32.74
C GLU A 123 7.82 8.06 32.34
N VAL A 124 9.03 8.51 32.72
CA VAL A 124 10.25 7.73 32.44
C VAL A 124 10.18 6.37 33.12
N GLY A 125 10.41 5.31 32.35
CA GLY A 125 10.33 3.92 32.82
C GLY A 125 8.90 3.36 32.88
N GLU A 126 7.86 4.16 32.59
CA GLU A 126 6.50 3.64 32.42
C GLU A 126 6.47 2.58 31.31
N GLN A 127 5.68 1.54 31.51
CA GLN A 127 5.47 0.49 30.51
C GLN A 127 4.01 0.44 30.08
N MET A 128 3.80 0.46 28.77
CA MET A 128 2.46 0.41 28.17
C MET A 128 2.47 -0.51 26.97
N PRO A 129 1.42 -1.30 26.71
CA PRO A 129 1.37 -2.18 25.54
C PRO A 129 1.32 -1.36 24.24
N VAL A 130 1.88 -1.91 23.17
CA VAL A 130 1.84 -1.33 21.80
C VAL A 130 0.43 -0.91 21.42
N SER A 131 -0.60 -1.67 21.77
CA SER A 131 -2.00 -1.34 21.52
C SER A 131 -2.42 0.00 22.13
N ASP A 132 -2.04 0.28 23.36
CA ASP A 132 -2.39 1.55 24.04
C ASP A 132 -1.52 2.71 23.53
N MET A 133 -0.25 2.46 23.19
CA MET A 133 0.60 3.44 22.53
C MET A 133 0.03 3.84 21.17
N LEU A 134 -0.48 2.89 20.38
CA LEU A 134 -1.17 3.16 19.11
C LEU A 134 -2.44 4.00 19.32
N LYS A 135 -3.26 3.71 20.35
CA LYS A 135 -4.40 4.55 20.69
C LYS A 135 -3.97 5.98 21.00
N ALA A 136 -2.94 6.16 21.83
CA ALA A 136 -2.42 7.48 22.18
C ALA A 136 -1.90 8.23 20.94
N LEU A 137 -1.13 7.57 20.06
CA LEU A 137 -0.58 8.16 18.85
C LEU A 137 -1.67 8.56 17.85
N VAL A 138 -2.63 7.66 17.58
CA VAL A 138 -3.62 7.83 16.52
C VAL A 138 -4.78 8.73 16.95
N VAL A 139 -5.35 8.49 18.14
CA VAL A 139 -6.59 9.16 18.60
C VAL A 139 -6.31 10.57 19.07
N VAL A 140 -5.38 10.75 20.02
CA VAL A 140 -5.07 12.09 20.60
C VAL A 140 -3.81 12.70 20.05
N SER A 141 -3.13 12.01 19.12
CA SER A 141 -1.92 12.56 18.47
C SER A 141 -0.73 12.74 19.43
N ALA A 142 -0.61 11.91 20.45
CA ALA A 142 0.40 12.00 21.49
C ALA A 142 1.84 11.95 20.93
N ASN A 143 2.64 13.00 21.23
CA ASN A 143 4.02 13.10 20.80
C ASN A 143 4.91 12.16 21.62
N ASP A 144 4.69 12.10 22.92
CA ASP A 144 5.37 11.20 23.86
C ASP A 144 5.22 9.72 23.45
N ALA A 145 3.99 9.28 23.15
CA ALA A 145 3.75 7.94 22.66
C ALA A 145 4.40 7.68 21.28
N THR A 146 4.46 8.71 20.41
CA THR A 146 5.10 8.60 19.10
C THR A 146 6.60 8.38 19.24
N VAL A 147 7.28 9.15 20.12
CA VAL A 147 8.71 9.02 20.36
C VAL A 147 9.02 7.68 21.07
N ALA A 148 8.22 7.29 22.07
CA ALA A 148 8.39 6.00 22.74
C ALA A 148 8.29 4.81 21.75
N MET A 149 7.34 4.86 20.82
CA MET A 149 7.21 3.87 19.74
C MET A 149 8.40 3.90 18.77
N ALA A 150 8.91 5.08 18.43
CA ALA A 150 10.08 5.24 17.58
C ALA A 150 11.34 4.64 18.24
N GLU A 151 11.57 4.94 19.52
CA GLU A 151 12.67 4.36 20.32
C GLU A 151 12.53 2.84 20.43
N HIS A 152 11.33 2.33 20.69
CA HIS A 152 11.06 0.89 20.78
C HIS A 152 11.36 0.15 19.48
N LEU A 153 11.00 0.71 18.31
CA LEU A 153 11.17 0.07 17.02
C LEU A 153 12.59 0.17 16.44
N ALA A 154 13.25 1.32 16.65
CA ALA A 154 14.50 1.66 15.97
C ALA A 154 15.67 1.94 16.94
N GLY A 155 15.44 1.87 18.25
CA GLY A 155 16.44 2.15 19.30
C GLY A 155 16.66 3.65 19.56
N SER A 156 16.25 4.54 18.66
CA SER A 156 16.29 6.00 18.83
C SER A 156 15.35 6.71 17.88
N GLN A 157 14.93 7.93 18.21
CA GLN A 157 14.14 8.78 17.32
C GLN A 157 14.89 9.04 15.99
N SER A 158 16.19 9.32 16.04
CA SER A 158 16.99 9.60 14.84
C SER A 158 17.08 8.42 13.87
N SER A 159 17.25 7.20 14.40
CA SER A 159 17.21 5.96 13.59
C SER A 159 15.84 5.74 12.98
N PHE A 160 14.78 6.04 13.72
CA PHE A 160 13.40 5.93 13.21
C PHE A 160 13.12 6.95 12.11
N VAL A 161 13.55 8.20 12.27
CA VAL A 161 13.45 9.25 11.23
C VAL A 161 14.21 8.87 9.96
N SER A 162 15.37 8.22 10.10
CA SER A 162 16.08 7.68 8.94
C SER A 162 15.25 6.63 8.19
N GLN A 163 14.54 5.75 8.91
CA GLN A 163 13.62 4.78 8.32
C GLN A 163 12.41 5.49 7.67
N MET A 164 11.85 6.54 8.28
CA MET A 164 10.77 7.33 7.69
C MET A 164 11.18 7.94 6.34
N ASN A 165 12.38 8.52 6.25
CA ASN A 165 12.88 9.10 5.01
C ASN A 165 13.19 8.04 3.95
N ALA A 166 13.74 6.89 4.34
CA ALA A 166 13.94 5.76 3.43
C ALA A 166 12.59 5.28 2.86
N ARG A 167 11.60 5.10 3.74
CA ARG A 167 10.25 4.66 3.31
C ARG A 167 9.56 5.70 2.43
N ALA A 168 9.73 7.00 2.72
CA ALA A 168 9.23 8.07 1.87
C ALA A 168 9.82 7.99 0.44
N ALA A 169 11.12 7.73 0.33
CA ALA A 169 11.78 7.55 -0.97
C ALA A 169 11.23 6.33 -1.72
N GLU A 170 11.02 5.19 -1.05
CA GLU A 170 10.41 3.99 -1.64
C GLU A 170 8.98 4.24 -2.15
N LEU A 171 8.22 5.10 -1.47
CA LEU A 171 6.87 5.49 -1.86
C LEU A 171 6.84 6.57 -2.95
N GLY A 172 7.99 7.06 -3.41
CA GLY A 172 8.08 8.13 -4.40
C GLY A 172 7.69 9.52 -3.87
N MET A 173 7.78 9.75 -2.56
CA MET A 173 7.47 11.02 -1.90
C MET A 173 8.60 12.04 -2.08
N SER A 174 8.78 12.52 -3.32
CA SER A 174 9.93 13.35 -3.73
C SER A 174 9.98 14.75 -3.07
N GLU A 175 8.82 15.23 -2.60
CA GLU A 175 8.69 16.57 -1.99
C GLU A 175 8.53 16.47 -0.47
N THR A 176 9.13 15.41 0.15
CA THR A 176 9.02 15.15 1.58
C THR A 176 10.38 14.95 2.22
N HIS A 177 10.56 15.55 3.39
CA HIS A 177 11.67 15.26 4.28
C HIS A 177 11.21 15.33 5.74
N PHE A 178 11.45 14.29 6.49
CA PHE A 178 11.16 14.20 7.91
C PHE A 178 12.42 14.53 8.73
N ALA A 179 12.34 15.51 9.62
CA ALA A 179 13.38 15.82 10.60
C ALA A 179 13.06 15.18 11.98
N ASN A 180 11.78 14.94 12.26
CA ASN A 180 11.31 14.24 13.46
C ASN A 180 10.13 13.31 13.15
N CYS A 181 9.74 12.47 14.12
CA CYS A 181 8.68 11.49 13.95
C CYS A 181 7.29 11.98 14.33
N HIS A 182 7.15 13.19 14.92
CA HIS A 182 5.91 13.68 15.54
C HIS A 182 5.30 14.90 14.86
N GLY A 183 6.09 15.67 14.11
CA GLY A 183 5.64 16.82 13.31
C GLY A 183 5.62 18.16 14.05
N LEU A 184 6.35 18.32 15.16
CA LEU A 184 6.64 19.65 15.69
C LEU A 184 7.55 20.42 14.73
N ASN A 185 7.53 21.76 14.81
CA ASN A 185 8.30 22.62 13.93
C ASN A 185 9.79 22.33 14.07
N GLU A 186 10.43 22.01 12.95
CA GLU A 186 11.87 21.77 12.85
C GLU A 186 12.33 22.17 11.46
N GLU A 187 13.54 22.72 11.37
CA GLU A 187 14.12 23.10 10.08
C GLU A 187 14.29 21.86 9.19
N GLY A 188 13.90 21.97 7.94
CA GLY A 188 13.95 20.84 7.00
C GLY A 188 12.80 19.87 7.12
N HIS A 189 11.81 20.07 8.03
CA HIS A 189 10.63 19.20 8.16
C HIS A 189 9.49 19.70 7.29
N TYR A 190 9.24 19.03 6.16
CA TYR A 190 8.18 19.39 5.22
C TYR A 190 7.65 18.19 4.46
N SER A 191 6.48 18.38 3.85
CA SER A 191 5.88 17.47 2.86
C SER A 191 4.98 18.27 1.92
N CYS A 192 4.27 17.59 1.03
CA CYS A 192 3.26 18.18 0.15
C CYS A 192 1.96 17.36 0.18
N ALA A 193 0.88 17.91 -0.39
CA ALA A 193 -0.42 17.24 -0.34
C ALA A 193 -0.43 15.91 -1.10
N ARG A 194 0.32 15.82 -2.22
CA ARG A 194 0.48 14.58 -2.99
C ARG A 194 1.17 13.50 -2.15
N ASP A 195 2.29 13.82 -1.53
CA ASP A 195 3.08 12.87 -0.76
C ASP A 195 2.33 12.40 0.51
N VAL A 196 1.59 13.32 1.16
CA VAL A 196 0.68 12.97 2.26
C VAL A 196 -0.40 11.98 1.79
N ALA A 197 -0.95 12.15 0.59
CA ALA A 197 -1.91 11.20 0.04
C ALA A 197 -1.27 9.83 -0.25
N LEU A 198 -0.02 9.80 -0.74
CA LEU A 198 0.73 8.57 -0.98
C LEU A 198 0.94 7.76 0.30
N MET A 199 1.49 8.38 1.36
CA MET A 199 1.69 7.66 2.63
C MET A 199 0.36 7.27 3.30
N THR A 200 -0.71 8.06 3.10
CA THR A 200 -2.05 7.71 3.59
C THR A 200 -2.61 6.50 2.85
N ARG A 201 -2.45 6.47 1.52
CA ARG A 201 -2.85 5.34 0.68
C ARG A 201 -2.12 4.05 1.06
N GLU A 202 -0.82 4.15 1.33
CA GLU A 202 -0.04 3.01 1.78
C GLU A 202 -0.52 2.51 3.15
N LEU A 203 -0.72 3.40 4.11
CA LEU A 203 -1.22 3.05 5.44
C LEU A 203 -2.59 2.36 5.40
N LEU A 204 -3.46 2.73 4.46
CA LEU A 204 -4.77 2.09 4.26
C LEU A 204 -4.67 0.62 3.80
N LYS A 205 -3.52 0.14 3.34
CA LYS A 205 -3.29 -1.28 3.02
C LYS A 205 -3.14 -2.15 4.27
N HIS A 206 -2.97 -1.54 5.44
CA HIS A 206 -2.88 -2.20 6.75
C HIS A 206 -4.22 -2.11 7.50
N PRO A 207 -5.15 -3.10 7.35
CA PRO A 207 -6.53 -2.99 7.85
C PRO A 207 -6.62 -2.70 9.35
N LEU A 208 -5.66 -3.17 10.13
CA LEU A 208 -5.59 -2.97 11.57
C LEU A 208 -5.61 -1.48 11.96
N VAL A 209 -5.04 -0.58 11.13
CA VAL A 209 -5.03 0.85 11.44
C VAL A 209 -6.44 1.44 11.57
N LEU A 210 -7.41 0.89 10.81
CA LEU A 210 -8.78 1.37 10.84
C LEU A 210 -9.48 1.08 12.18
N GLU A 211 -9.05 0.07 12.92
CA GLU A 211 -9.54 -0.19 14.28
C GLU A 211 -9.18 0.93 15.24
N TYR A 212 -8.06 1.61 15.01
CA TYR A 212 -7.60 2.76 15.81
C TYR A 212 -8.11 4.10 15.29
N THR A 213 -8.08 4.35 13.98
CA THR A 213 -8.46 5.64 13.40
C THR A 213 -9.96 5.93 13.54
N GLN A 214 -10.80 4.90 13.62
CA GLN A 214 -12.24 5.03 13.78
C GLN A 214 -12.69 5.19 15.25
N ILE A 215 -11.80 5.06 16.22
CA ILE A 215 -12.11 5.33 17.64
C ILE A 215 -12.47 6.80 17.78
N TRP A 216 -13.70 7.10 18.23
CA TRP A 216 -14.08 8.45 18.60
C TRP A 216 -13.67 8.82 20.02
N MET A 217 -13.93 7.93 20.98
CA MET A 217 -13.52 8.06 22.38
C MET A 217 -13.13 6.69 22.93
N ASP A 218 -12.07 6.63 23.71
CA ASP A 218 -11.61 5.43 24.38
C ASP A 218 -10.80 5.81 25.64
N THR A 219 -10.20 4.84 26.28
CA THR A 219 -9.32 5.03 27.44
C THR A 219 -8.04 4.22 27.31
N ILE A 220 -7.00 4.63 28.01
CA ILE A 220 -5.77 3.86 28.27
C ILE A 220 -5.55 3.78 29.78
N ARG A 221 -4.48 3.06 30.20
CA ARG A 221 -4.15 2.87 31.63
C ARG A 221 -5.35 2.31 32.42
N ASN A 222 -5.98 1.23 31.89
CA ASN A 222 -7.12 0.57 32.53
C ASN A 222 -8.29 1.53 32.87
N GLY A 223 -8.57 2.49 31.99
CA GLY A 223 -9.65 3.44 32.16
C GLY A 223 -9.27 4.74 32.87
N ALA A 224 -8.04 4.87 33.35
CA ALA A 224 -7.60 6.06 34.12
C ALA A 224 -7.36 7.30 33.23
N PHE A 225 -7.15 7.13 31.92
CA PHE A 225 -6.90 8.26 31.03
C PHE A 225 -7.82 8.22 29.79
N GLY A 226 -8.66 9.24 29.64
CA GLY A 226 -9.62 9.37 28.54
C GLY A 226 -8.97 9.90 27.27
N LEU A 227 -9.34 9.32 26.13
CA LEU A 227 -8.93 9.73 24.79
C LEU A 227 -10.15 10.24 23.99
N ALA A 228 -9.97 11.33 23.23
CA ALA A 228 -10.94 11.81 22.26
C ALA A 228 -10.27 12.12 20.94
N ASN A 229 -10.85 11.64 19.84
CA ASN A 229 -10.24 11.76 18.52
C ASN A 229 -10.20 13.22 18.06
N THR A 230 -9.03 13.66 17.62
CA THR A 230 -8.82 14.98 17.05
C THR A 230 -9.47 15.15 15.68
N ASN A 231 -9.76 14.04 14.99
CA ASN A 231 -10.42 14.03 13.68
C ASN A 231 -11.94 14.00 13.81
N LYS A 232 -12.55 15.18 13.77
CA LYS A 232 -14.01 15.32 13.88
C LYS A 232 -14.80 14.66 12.74
N LEU A 233 -14.15 14.32 11.59
CA LEU A 233 -14.84 13.58 10.53
C LEU A 233 -15.36 12.24 11.02
N ILE A 234 -14.62 11.55 11.90
CA ILE A 234 -14.99 10.24 12.45
C ILE A 234 -16.39 10.26 13.11
N ARG A 235 -16.74 11.36 13.74
CA ARG A 235 -18.05 11.50 14.38
C ARG A 235 -19.12 12.09 13.48
N PHE A 236 -18.72 13.01 12.58
CA PHE A 236 -19.67 13.94 11.92
C PHE A 236 -19.68 13.84 10.39
N TYR A 237 -19.02 12.82 9.81
CA TYR A 237 -19.05 12.58 8.36
C TYR A 237 -19.29 11.10 8.06
N ASN A 238 -20.35 10.82 7.31
CA ASN A 238 -20.75 9.45 6.98
C ASN A 238 -19.64 8.74 6.17
N GLY A 239 -19.27 7.54 6.61
CA GLY A 239 -18.23 6.73 5.98
C GLY A 239 -16.79 7.15 6.33
N ALA A 240 -16.57 8.20 7.16
CA ALA A 240 -15.23 8.56 7.61
C ALA A 240 -14.59 7.42 8.41
N ASN A 241 -13.34 7.09 8.06
CA ASN A 241 -12.59 5.99 8.68
C ASN A 241 -11.13 6.33 9.00
N GLY A 242 -10.71 7.58 8.84
CA GLY A 242 -9.34 8.05 9.16
C GLY A 242 -9.09 9.47 8.68
N MET A 243 -7.90 9.97 8.61
CA MET A 243 -6.66 9.35 9.08
C MET A 243 -6.05 10.20 10.20
N LYS A 244 -5.58 11.42 9.91
CA LYS A 244 -4.80 12.21 10.88
C LYS A 244 -4.96 13.71 10.70
N THR A 245 -5.10 14.43 11.83
CA THR A 245 -5.06 15.90 11.90
C THR A 245 -3.67 16.38 12.29
N GLY A 246 -3.37 17.64 11.94
CA GLY A 246 -2.18 18.34 12.39
C GLY A 246 -2.48 19.81 12.66
N PHE A 247 -1.75 20.41 13.60
CA PHE A 247 -1.74 21.83 13.86
C PHE A 247 -0.42 22.25 14.51
N THR A 248 0.17 23.29 14.00
CA THR A 248 1.14 24.17 14.66
C THR A 248 0.90 25.60 14.16
N ASP A 249 1.42 26.60 14.86
CA ASP A 249 1.29 28.01 14.41
C ASP A 249 1.85 28.22 13.00
N THR A 250 2.88 27.49 12.61
CA THR A 250 3.53 27.58 11.29
C THR A 250 2.76 26.82 10.22
N ALA A 251 2.38 25.57 10.52
CA ALA A 251 1.67 24.68 9.59
C ALA A 251 0.21 25.08 9.41
N LYS A 252 -0.37 25.78 10.39
CA LYS A 252 -1.82 26.00 10.50
C LYS A 252 -2.56 24.66 10.61
N TYR A 253 -3.81 24.59 10.21
CA TYR A 253 -4.64 23.39 10.33
C TYR A 253 -4.45 22.48 9.11
N CYS A 254 -3.93 21.26 9.35
CA CYS A 254 -3.71 20.24 8.37
C CYS A 254 -4.58 19.01 8.65
N LEU A 255 -4.91 18.25 7.61
CA LEU A 255 -5.68 17.01 7.67
C LEU A 255 -5.34 16.10 6.49
N SER A 256 -5.16 14.83 6.77
CA SER A 256 -5.47 13.77 5.83
C SER A 256 -6.75 13.09 6.32
N GLY A 257 -7.87 13.34 5.66
CA GLY A 257 -9.17 12.76 5.98
C GLY A 257 -9.51 11.64 5.01
N THR A 258 -9.98 10.50 5.51
CA THR A 258 -10.38 9.38 4.66
C THR A 258 -11.82 8.97 4.92
N ALA A 259 -12.50 8.52 3.85
CA ALA A 259 -13.87 8.01 3.95
C ALA A 259 -14.10 6.92 2.92
N LYS A 260 -14.93 5.93 3.27
CA LYS A 260 -15.32 4.83 2.39
C LYS A 260 -16.83 4.74 2.26
N ARG A 261 -17.33 4.71 1.01
CA ARG A 261 -18.76 4.47 0.69
C ARG A 261 -18.85 3.58 -0.54
N ASP A 262 -19.74 2.62 -0.54
CA ASP A 262 -20.04 1.74 -1.69
C ASP A 262 -18.78 1.15 -2.37
N GLY A 263 -17.81 0.72 -1.56
CA GLY A 263 -16.54 0.17 -2.01
C GLY A 263 -15.47 1.20 -2.38
N MET A 264 -15.83 2.46 -2.62
CA MET A 264 -14.88 3.53 -2.97
C MET A 264 -14.26 4.15 -1.72
N GLN A 265 -12.92 4.17 -1.64
CA GLN A 265 -12.14 4.78 -0.57
C GLN A 265 -11.51 6.08 -1.07
N LEU A 266 -11.86 7.22 -0.46
CA LEU A 266 -11.30 8.52 -0.79
C LEU A 266 -10.34 9.01 0.27
N ILE A 267 -9.34 9.78 -0.16
CA ILE A 267 -8.34 10.49 0.66
C ILE A 267 -8.41 11.97 0.32
N ALA A 268 -8.80 12.80 1.29
CA ALA A 268 -8.84 14.25 1.16
C ALA A 268 -7.73 14.87 2.02
N VAL A 269 -6.74 15.47 1.39
CA VAL A 269 -5.62 16.14 2.06
C VAL A 269 -5.85 17.64 2.03
N ILE A 270 -5.76 18.29 3.21
CA ILE A 270 -5.82 19.74 3.39
C ILE A 270 -4.58 20.17 4.16
N ILE A 271 -3.83 21.13 3.65
CA ILE A 271 -2.64 21.70 4.31
C ILE A 271 -2.78 23.21 4.41
N GLY A 272 -2.57 23.74 5.60
CA GLY A 272 -2.47 25.18 5.83
C GLY A 272 -3.81 25.92 5.77
N ALA A 273 -4.89 25.34 6.26
CA ALA A 273 -6.14 26.06 6.50
C ALA A 273 -6.02 26.97 7.73
N ASP A 274 -6.63 28.16 7.69
CA ASP A 274 -6.48 29.16 8.78
C ASP A 274 -7.20 28.73 10.06
N THR A 275 -8.31 28.00 9.96
CA THR A 275 -9.07 27.51 11.11
C THR A 275 -9.42 26.02 11.02
N SER A 276 -9.76 25.42 12.15
CA SER A 276 -10.24 24.04 12.23
C SER A 276 -11.51 23.83 11.41
N GLU A 277 -12.42 24.81 11.42
CA GLU A 277 -13.70 24.78 10.69
C GLU A 277 -13.45 24.74 9.18
N ILE A 278 -12.57 25.62 8.68
CA ILE A 278 -12.16 25.66 7.26
C ILE A 278 -11.56 24.33 6.85
N ARG A 279 -10.62 23.76 7.64
CA ARG A 279 -10.01 22.46 7.39
C ARG A 279 -11.04 21.36 7.16
N PHE A 280 -12.00 21.21 8.10
CA PHE A 280 -13.01 20.16 7.99
C PHE A 280 -14.06 20.45 6.91
N ALA A 281 -14.45 21.71 6.71
CA ALA A 281 -15.36 22.09 5.62
C ALA A 281 -14.75 21.79 4.24
N SER A 282 -13.47 22.14 4.03
CA SER A 282 -12.75 21.85 2.79
C SER A 282 -12.62 20.34 2.53
N ALA A 283 -12.28 19.57 3.56
CA ALA A 283 -12.20 18.11 3.43
C ALA A 283 -13.56 17.47 3.09
N LYS A 284 -14.65 17.91 3.75
CA LYS A 284 -16.00 17.44 3.42
C LYS A 284 -16.39 17.80 1.99
N LYS A 285 -16.11 19.03 1.54
CA LYS A 285 -16.37 19.47 0.14
C LYS A 285 -15.67 18.56 -0.87
N LEU A 286 -14.40 18.21 -0.64
CA LEU A 286 -13.65 17.27 -1.48
C LEU A 286 -14.26 15.87 -1.48
N LEU A 287 -14.54 15.32 -0.31
CA LEU A 287 -15.11 13.98 -0.18
C LEU A 287 -16.51 13.91 -0.82
N ASP A 288 -17.36 14.93 -0.61
CA ASP A 288 -18.69 15.01 -1.21
C ASP A 288 -18.60 15.12 -2.73
N PHE A 289 -17.66 15.92 -3.26
CA PHE A 289 -17.37 15.98 -4.70
C PHE A 289 -16.99 14.60 -5.25
N GLY A 290 -16.06 13.90 -4.60
CA GLY A 290 -15.64 12.58 -5.05
C GLY A 290 -16.79 11.57 -5.04
N PHE A 291 -17.53 11.48 -3.93
CA PHE A 291 -18.67 10.58 -3.84
C PHE A 291 -19.87 10.98 -4.71
N ALA A 292 -20.03 12.24 -5.08
CA ALA A 292 -21.10 12.68 -5.97
C ALA A 292 -20.81 12.31 -7.44
N ASN A 293 -19.56 12.43 -7.88
CA ASN A 293 -19.18 12.35 -9.29
C ASN A 293 -18.60 11.00 -9.71
N TYR A 294 -18.06 10.23 -8.76
CA TYR A 294 -17.36 8.97 -9.04
C TYR A 294 -17.99 7.77 -8.32
N ALA A 295 -17.73 6.60 -8.87
CA ALA A 295 -18.10 5.31 -8.29
C ALA A 295 -17.05 4.27 -8.65
N VAL A 296 -16.90 3.26 -7.82
CA VAL A 296 -16.10 2.07 -8.12
C VAL A 296 -17.03 0.97 -8.59
N LYS A 297 -16.69 0.37 -9.74
CA LYS A 297 -17.43 -0.76 -10.32
C LYS A 297 -16.48 -1.93 -10.53
N THR A 298 -16.92 -3.12 -10.16
CA THR A 298 -16.24 -4.37 -10.51
C THR A 298 -16.91 -4.94 -11.76
N PRO A 299 -16.21 -4.97 -12.92
CA PRO A 299 -16.76 -5.53 -14.15
C PRO A 299 -17.12 -7.02 -13.95
N GLU A 300 -18.11 -7.51 -14.68
CA GLU A 300 -18.39 -8.94 -14.73
C GLU A 300 -17.21 -9.67 -15.36
N ARG A 301 -16.91 -10.88 -14.84
CA ARG A 301 -15.85 -11.72 -15.41
C ARG A 301 -16.27 -12.22 -16.79
N ILE A 302 -15.40 -12.09 -17.79
CA ILE A 302 -15.58 -12.78 -19.08
C ILE A 302 -15.06 -14.20 -19.00
N GLU A 303 -15.65 -15.09 -19.79
CA GLU A 303 -15.14 -16.43 -20.00
C GLU A 303 -13.85 -16.35 -20.86
N LEU A 304 -12.81 -17.03 -20.40
CA LEU A 304 -11.51 -17.07 -21.08
C LEU A 304 -11.36 -18.39 -21.82
N GLU A 305 -10.87 -18.33 -23.05
CA GLU A 305 -10.49 -19.52 -23.80
C GLU A 305 -9.31 -20.24 -23.09
N PRO A 306 -9.37 -21.58 -22.97
CA PRO A 306 -8.24 -22.34 -22.44
C PRO A 306 -6.98 -22.18 -23.30
N VAL A 307 -5.82 -22.11 -22.66
CA VAL A 307 -4.54 -21.96 -23.35
C VAL A 307 -3.97 -23.32 -23.74
N THR A 308 -3.44 -23.47 -24.95
CA THR A 308 -2.82 -24.70 -25.42
C THR A 308 -1.56 -25.02 -24.61
N VAL A 309 -1.41 -26.28 -24.19
CA VAL A 309 -0.24 -26.74 -23.44
C VAL A 309 0.67 -27.58 -24.33
N LYS A 310 1.87 -27.08 -24.58
CA LYS A 310 2.93 -27.85 -25.25
C LYS A 310 3.62 -28.78 -24.26
N ARG A 311 3.92 -30.00 -24.72
CA ARG A 311 4.61 -31.03 -23.90
C ARG A 311 3.88 -31.42 -22.62
N GLY A 312 2.62 -31.06 -22.47
CA GLY A 312 1.78 -31.38 -21.32
C GLY A 312 1.06 -32.72 -21.44
N LYS A 313 0.62 -33.28 -20.31
CA LYS A 313 -0.28 -34.45 -20.29
C LYS A 313 -1.67 -34.09 -20.81
N ALA A 314 -2.18 -32.92 -20.45
CA ALA A 314 -3.39 -32.31 -20.97
C ALA A 314 -3.05 -31.35 -22.12
N PRO A 315 -3.86 -31.27 -23.19
CA PRO A 315 -3.61 -30.39 -24.33
C PRO A 315 -3.98 -28.93 -24.06
N GLN A 316 -4.80 -28.68 -23.05
CA GLN A 316 -5.34 -27.36 -22.69
C GLN A 316 -5.20 -27.11 -21.20
N LEU A 317 -5.05 -25.84 -20.83
CA LEU A 317 -4.97 -25.33 -19.46
C LEU A 317 -6.12 -24.34 -19.24
N ALA A 318 -6.95 -24.61 -18.27
CA ALA A 318 -7.95 -23.68 -17.82
C ALA A 318 -7.28 -22.49 -17.10
N VAL A 319 -7.74 -21.28 -17.38
CA VAL A 319 -7.18 -20.05 -16.82
C VAL A 319 -8.26 -19.20 -16.15
N THR A 320 -7.86 -18.38 -15.19
CA THR A 320 -8.79 -17.56 -14.39
C THR A 320 -8.15 -16.22 -14.03
N TYR A 321 -8.95 -15.22 -13.70
CA TYR A 321 -8.52 -13.94 -13.18
C TYR A 321 -9.59 -13.38 -12.24
N ASP A 322 -9.25 -12.39 -11.42
CA ASP A 322 -10.22 -11.67 -10.60
C ASP A 322 -10.36 -10.24 -11.13
N PRO A 323 -11.58 -9.81 -11.54
CA PRO A 323 -11.80 -8.46 -12.02
C PRO A 323 -11.50 -7.43 -10.93
N PRO A 324 -10.75 -6.36 -11.23
CA PRO A 324 -10.43 -5.32 -10.27
C PRO A 324 -11.63 -4.40 -10.05
N ALA A 325 -11.63 -3.72 -8.92
CA ALA A 325 -12.50 -2.57 -8.69
C ALA A 325 -11.97 -1.37 -9.48
N ILE A 326 -12.75 -0.85 -10.42
CA ILE A 326 -12.34 0.22 -11.34
C ILE A 326 -13.10 1.49 -11.02
N LEU A 327 -12.37 2.60 -10.84
CA LEU A 327 -12.94 3.93 -10.68
C LEU A 327 -13.56 4.39 -12.01
N THR A 328 -14.81 4.83 -11.94
CA THR A 328 -15.55 5.37 -13.09
C THR A 328 -16.30 6.63 -12.69
N GLU A 329 -16.60 7.50 -13.64
CA GLU A 329 -17.57 8.59 -13.41
C GLU A 329 -18.98 8.01 -13.24
N LYS A 330 -19.78 8.63 -12.37
CA LYS A 330 -21.18 8.26 -12.20
C LYS A 330 -21.97 8.55 -13.50
N GLY A 331 -22.67 7.54 -13.99
CA GLY A 331 -23.35 7.62 -15.28
C GLY A 331 -22.46 7.33 -16.49
N GLY A 332 -21.14 7.17 -16.30
CA GLY A 332 -20.21 6.76 -17.34
C GLY A 332 -20.45 5.32 -17.82
N LYS A 333 -19.97 5.01 -19.03
CA LYS A 333 -20.02 3.65 -19.59
C LYS A 333 -19.24 2.68 -18.69
N ALA A 334 -19.70 1.44 -18.62
CA ALA A 334 -18.93 0.39 -17.97
C ALA A 334 -17.60 0.18 -18.71
N PRO A 335 -16.50 -0.07 -17.99
CA PRO A 335 -15.23 -0.41 -18.60
C PRO A 335 -15.37 -1.65 -19.50
N THR A 336 -14.76 -1.62 -20.68
CA THR A 336 -14.61 -2.80 -21.54
C THR A 336 -13.36 -3.56 -21.12
N GLN A 337 -13.28 -4.86 -21.47
CA GLN A 337 -12.15 -5.68 -21.09
C GLN A 337 -11.70 -6.56 -22.27
N ARG A 338 -10.39 -6.82 -22.33
CA ARG A 338 -9.76 -7.63 -23.35
C ARG A 338 -8.73 -8.55 -22.69
N ALA A 339 -8.85 -9.85 -22.97
CA ALA A 339 -7.86 -10.82 -22.56
C ALA A 339 -6.67 -10.84 -23.55
N GLU A 340 -5.47 -10.84 -23.00
CA GLU A 340 -4.21 -11.01 -23.74
C GLU A 340 -3.54 -12.28 -23.22
N LEU A 341 -3.78 -13.38 -23.92
CA LEU A 341 -3.27 -14.71 -23.62
C LEU A 341 -2.27 -15.17 -24.69
N PRO A 342 -1.23 -15.92 -24.34
CA PRO A 342 -0.35 -16.54 -25.31
C PRO A 342 -1.07 -17.65 -26.06
N GLU A 343 -0.68 -17.93 -27.28
CA GLU A 343 -1.23 -19.04 -28.06
C GLU A 343 -0.97 -20.40 -27.37
N SER A 344 0.12 -20.51 -26.62
CA SER A 344 0.49 -21.74 -25.91
C SER A 344 1.46 -21.48 -24.78
N VAL A 345 1.47 -22.39 -23.80
CA VAL A 345 2.46 -22.49 -22.71
C VAL A 345 3.16 -23.82 -22.72
N ASP A 346 4.39 -23.88 -22.22
CA ASP A 346 5.15 -25.12 -22.08
C ASP A 346 4.94 -25.74 -20.69
N ALA A 347 4.58 -27.02 -20.64
CA ALA A 347 4.53 -27.75 -19.37
C ALA A 347 5.95 -27.99 -18.80
N PRO A 348 6.13 -28.00 -17.44
CA PRO A 348 5.06 -27.93 -16.44
C PRO A 348 4.63 -26.48 -16.14
N VAL A 349 3.32 -26.27 -15.85
CA VAL A 349 2.74 -25.05 -15.32
C VAL A 349 2.02 -25.42 -14.03
N LYS A 350 2.19 -24.62 -12.97
CA LYS A 350 1.52 -24.85 -11.69
C LYS A 350 0.27 -23.97 -11.57
N LYS A 351 -0.71 -24.47 -10.84
CA LYS A 351 -1.86 -23.65 -10.43
C LYS A 351 -1.37 -22.36 -9.76
N GLY A 352 -1.89 -21.22 -10.23
CA GLY A 352 -1.49 -19.90 -9.74
C GLY A 352 -0.36 -19.25 -10.52
N ASP A 353 0.33 -19.96 -11.43
CA ASP A 353 1.31 -19.34 -12.32
C ASP A 353 0.63 -18.33 -13.26
N THR A 354 1.28 -17.20 -13.50
CA THR A 354 0.79 -16.19 -14.43
C THR A 354 0.92 -16.67 -15.87
N VAL A 355 -0.18 -16.65 -16.62
CA VAL A 355 -0.26 -17.12 -18.01
C VAL A 355 -0.46 -15.96 -18.99
N GLY A 356 -1.07 -14.87 -18.57
CA GLY A 356 -1.40 -13.73 -19.40
C GLY A 356 -1.97 -12.59 -18.56
N ARG A 357 -2.72 -11.70 -19.21
CA ARG A 357 -3.39 -10.58 -18.51
C ARG A 357 -4.75 -10.27 -19.12
N VAL A 358 -5.62 -9.63 -18.33
CA VAL A 358 -6.82 -8.94 -18.81
C VAL A 358 -6.61 -7.46 -18.63
N VAL A 359 -6.80 -6.69 -19.69
CA VAL A 359 -6.70 -5.23 -19.72
C VAL A 359 -8.09 -4.63 -19.78
N PHE A 360 -8.32 -3.60 -18.97
CA PHE A 360 -9.60 -2.89 -18.87
C PHE A 360 -9.46 -1.49 -19.44
N TYR A 361 -10.47 -1.05 -20.20
CA TYR A 361 -10.46 0.22 -20.90
C TYR A 361 -11.68 1.07 -20.53
N SER A 362 -11.47 2.38 -20.38
CA SER A 362 -12.52 3.38 -20.36
C SER A 362 -12.46 4.14 -21.70
N GLY A 363 -13.38 3.80 -22.63
CA GLY A 363 -13.23 4.21 -24.03
C GLY A 363 -11.99 3.55 -24.66
N GLU A 364 -11.00 4.36 -25.07
CA GLU A 364 -9.72 3.88 -25.63
C GLU A 364 -8.58 3.88 -24.60
N THR A 365 -8.79 4.46 -23.43
CA THR A 365 -7.76 4.57 -22.38
C THR A 365 -7.73 3.31 -21.53
N GLU A 366 -6.54 2.72 -21.35
CA GLU A 366 -6.30 1.65 -20.39
C GLU A 366 -6.41 2.20 -18.96
N VAL A 367 -7.29 1.60 -18.16
CA VAL A 367 -7.56 2.05 -16.76
C VAL A 367 -7.14 1.04 -15.71
N ALA A 368 -6.94 -0.22 -16.08
CA ALA A 368 -6.43 -1.27 -15.20
C ALA A 368 -5.97 -2.48 -16.00
N GLN A 369 -5.10 -3.28 -15.42
CA GLN A 369 -4.77 -4.62 -15.89
C GLN A 369 -4.63 -5.57 -14.72
N VAL A 370 -4.97 -6.84 -14.93
CA VAL A 370 -4.81 -7.90 -13.93
C VAL A 370 -4.18 -9.13 -14.55
N PRO A 371 -3.37 -9.88 -13.80
CA PRO A 371 -2.80 -11.14 -14.29
C PRO A 371 -3.90 -12.20 -14.46
N VAL A 372 -3.71 -13.05 -15.47
CA VAL A 372 -4.46 -14.29 -15.66
C VAL A 372 -3.62 -15.43 -15.15
N TYR A 373 -4.21 -16.26 -14.30
CA TYR A 373 -3.54 -17.37 -13.63
C TYR A 373 -4.00 -18.72 -14.17
N ALA A 374 -3.09 -19.71 -14.13
CA ALA A 374 -3.42 -21.11 -14.31
C ALA A 374 -4.44 -21.54 -13.23
N ALA A 375 -5.60 -22.04 -13.63
CA ALA A 375 -6.64 -22.53 -12.70
C ALA A 375 -6.33 -23.92 -12.12
N GLU A 376 -5.43 -24.68 -12.77
CA GLU A 376 -5.03 -26.02 -12.43
C GLU A 376 -3.57 -26.30 -12.84
N ASP A 377 -3.00 -27.44 -12.40
CA ASP A 377 -1.66 -27.85 -12.79
C ASP A 377 -1.65 -28.44 -14.20
N ALA A 378 -0.69 -28.06 -15.03
CA ALA A 378 -0.38 -28.72 -16.30
C ALA A 378 0.93 -29.49 -16.19
N GLU A 379 0.85 -30.80 -15.90
CA GLU A 379 2.02 -31.65 -15.76
C GLU A 379 2.66 -31.95 -17.12
N ARG A 380 4.00 -32.04 -17.12
CA ARG A 380 4.76 -32.43 -18.31
C ARG A 380 4.58 -33.92 -18.64
N ASN A 381 4.46 -34.24 -19.94
CA ASN A 381 4.48 -35.61 -20.40
C ASN A 381 5.82 -36.26 -20.08
N SER A 382 5.80 -37.45 -19.46
CA SER A 382 7.01 -38.28 -19.30
C SER A 382 7.34 -39.02 -20.60
N PHE A 383 8.60 -39.31 -20.78
CA PHE A 383 9.05 -40.14 -21.93
C PHE A 383 8.30 -41.49 -22.00
N THR A 384 8.02 -42.10 -20.85
CA THR A 384 7.24 -43.34 -20.74
C THR A 384 5.80 -43.19 -21.21
N ASN A 385 5.14 -42.06 -20.91
CA ASN A 385 3.79 -41.78 -21.39
C ASN A 385 3.73 -41.59 -22.91
N VAL A 386 4.70 -40.86 -23.47
CA VAL A 386 4.80 -40.63 -24.92
C VAL A 386 5.00 -41.93 -25.65
N TRP A 387 5.92 -42.80 -25.17
CA TRP A 387 6.13 -44.13 -25.72
C TRP A 387 4.90 -45.02 -25.60
N GLY A 388 4.16 -44.94 -24.49
CA GLY A 388 2.90 -45.69 -24.31
C GLY A 388 1.84 -45.28 -25.34
N ILE A 389 1.72 -44.00 -25.65
CA ILE A 389 0.81 -43.46 -26.68
C ILE A 389 1.23 -43.97 -28.08
N ILE A 390 2.51 -43.85 -28.41
CA ILE A 390 3.06 -44.31 -29.71
C ILE A 390 2.83 -45.80 -29.90
N LEU A 391 3.14 -46.62 -28.91
CA LEU A 391 2.89 -48.06 -28.92
C LEU A 391 1.41 -48.41 -29.07
N GLY A 392 0.54 -47.65 -28.35
CA GLY A 392 -0.94 -47.83 -28.47
C GLY A 392 -1.43 -47.56 -29.91
N ILE A 393 -0.94 -46.54 -30.56
CA ILE A 393 -1.24 -46.23 -31.96
C ILE A 393 -0.76 -47.34 -32.90
N ILE A 394 0.49 -47.84 -32.71
CA ILE A 394 1.09 -48.88 -33.55
C ILE A 394 0.36 -50.22 -33.40
N ILE A 395 -0.16 -50.53 -32.18
CA ILE A 395 -0.83 -51.82 -31.88
C ILE A 395 -2.37 -51.73 -32.17
N GLY A 396 -2.86 -50.58 -32.63
CA GLY A 396 -4.28 -50.39 -33.00
C GLY A 396 -5.25 -50.37 -31.81
N ARG A 397 -4.77 -50.03 -30.58
CA ARG A 397 -5.65 -49.75 -29.44
C ARG A 397 -6.16 -48.28 -29.59
N LYS A 398 -7.45 -48.18 -29.93
CA LYS A 398 -8.19 -46.87 -29.83
C LYS A 398 -8.35 -46.44 -28.41
#